data_4ae9773cb30645956fb038d9e5fc5743
#
_entry.id   4ae9773cb30645956fb038d9e5fc5743
#
_cell.length_a   1.000
_cell.length_b   1.000
_cell.length_c   1.000
_cell.angle_alpha   90.00
_cell.angle_beta   90.00
_cell.angle_gamma   90.00
#
_symmetry.space_group_name_H-M   'P 1'
#
loop_
_entity.id
_entity.type
_entity.pdbx_description
1 polymer ?
#
loop_
_entity_poly.entity_id
_entity_poly.type
_entity_poly.pdbx_seq_one_letter_code
_entity_poly.pdbx_strand_id
1 'polypeptide(L)'
;VKITVVIPTVTGREADLARCLDAYHERSVHDIEVVTFLDLPTCAEGWNAGAAQADGDYLHFSADDLEPHEGWDAAAIGAVELGVLPAPRIVNPAGKLDYCGEHGTELPDWAPVQMSVIPFMPMSLWAQIGPVPPIHYFSDNYVSWRAAKAGWPTVVRRGFEFTHHWAQPRRGAGMTYEQRMAHDKAAFFAAMRGERAEAPS
;
A
#
# COMPACT_ATOMS: atom_id res chain seq x y z
N VAL A 1 6.59 13.14 -14.79
CA VAL A 1 6.13 11.91 -14.12
C VAL A 1 5.00 12.31 -13.20
N LYS A 2 3.85 11.65 -13.34
CA LYS A 2 2.68 11.84 -12.47
C LYS A 2 2.44 10.58 -11.64
N ILE A 3 2.16 10.77 -10.35
CA ILE A 3 1.86 9.68 -9.42
C ILE A 3 0.42 9.84 -8.94
N THR A 4 -0.41 8.82 -9.04
CA THR A 4 -1.70 8.79 -8.36
C THR A 4 -1.55 8.09 -7.02
N VAL A 5 -1.81 8.82 -5.93
CA VAL A 5 -1.83 8.33 -4.56
C VAL A 5 -3.28 8.03 -4.17
N VAL A 6 -3.58 6.79 -3.81
CA VAL A 6 -4.93 6.35 -3.42
C VAL A 6 -4.99 6.18 -1.90
N ILE A 7 -5.88 6.94 -1.25
CA ILE A 7 -6.01 6.95 0.21
C ILE A 7 -7.47 6.65 0.59
N PRO A 8 -7.80 5.39 0.94
CA PRO A 8 -9.06 5.09 1.60
C PRO A 8 -9.10 5.73 2.99
N THR A 9 -10.24 6.32 3.35
CA THR A 9 -10.46 6.95 4.66
C THR A 9 -11.86 6.65 5.19
N VAL A 10 -12.13 7.00 6.44
CA VAL A 10 -13.44 6.83 7.06
C VAL A 10 -13.86 8.12 7.78
N THR A 11 -15.15 8.32 7.88
CA THR A 11 -15.73 9.48 8.62
C THR A 11 -15.15 9.58 10.03
N GLY A 12 -14.74 10.79 10.43
CA GLY A 12 -14.13 11.10 11.74
C GLY A 12 -12.62 11.00 11.77
N ARG A 13 -11.97 10.87 10.60
CA ARG A 13 -10.51 10.91 10.44
C ARG A 13 -10.06 12.11 9.57
N GLU A 14 -10.88 13.15 9.52
CA GLU A 14 -10.64 14.34 8.68
C GLU A 14 -9.32 15.04 9.03
N ALA A 15 -8.94 15.06 10.32
CA ALA A 15 -7.68 15.66 10.77
C ALA A 15 -6.45 14.80 10.38
N ASP A 16 -6.57 13.47 10.45
CA ASP A 16 -5.52 12.55 10.01
C ASP A 16 -5.34 12.64 8.49
N LEU A 17 -6.44 12.62 7.75
CA LEU A 17 -6.43 12.78 6.30
C LEU A 17 -5.81 14.12 5.89
N ALA A 18 -6.21 15.24 6.51
CA ALA A 18 -5.66 16.56 6.17
C ALA A 18 -4.14 16.60 6.36
N ARG A 19 -3.63 16.12 7.49
CA ARG A 19 -2.19 16.01 7.76
C ARG A 19 -1.46 15.14 6.73
N CYS A 20 -2.07 13.99 6.36
CA CYS A 20 -1.54 13.10 5.34
C CYS A 20 -1.46 13.79 3.97
N LEU A 21 -2.53 14.48 3.53
CA LEU A 21 -2.59 15.21 2.27
C LEU A 21 -1.54 16.33 2.20
N ASP A 22 -1.44 17.14 3.26
CA ASP A 22 -0.45 18.23 3.35
C ASP A 22 0.98 17.65 3.18
N ALA A 23 1.28 16.56 3.88
CA ALA A 23 2.59 15.92 3.79
C ALA A 23 2.89 15.37 2.39
N TYR A 24 1.91 14.78 1.69
CA TYR A 24 2.09 14.35 0.31
C TYR A 24 2.40 15.52 -0.61
N HIS A 25 1.65 16.63 -0.51
CA HIS A 25 1.86 17.81 -1.35
C HIS A 25 3.19 18.53 -1.05
N GLU A 26 3.60 18.60 0.21
CA GLU A 26 4.81 19.31 0.60
C GLU A 26 6.11 18.53 0.33
N ARG A 27 6.07 17.19 0.42
CA ARG A 27 7.27 16.33 0.47
C ARG A 27 7.49 15.49 -0.78
N SER A 28 6.64 15.64 -1.79
CA SER A 28 6.83 14.98 -3.09
C SER A 28 7.68 15.84 -4.02
N VAL A 29 8.56 15.18 -4.77
CA VAL A 29 9.43 15.83 -5.78
C VAL A 29 8.72 15.85 -7.14
N HIS A 30 7.85 14.88 -7.39
CA HIS A 30 7.11 14.75 -8.65
C HIS A 30 5.68 15.27 -8.53
N ASP A 31 5.02 15.38 -9.66
CA ASP A 31 3.59 15.73 -9.72
C ASP A 31 2.75 14.61 -9.10
N ILE A 32 1.90 14.96 -8.14
CA ILE A 32 1.02 14.01 -7.48
C ILE A 32 -0.45 14.39 -7.65
N GLU A 33 -1.26 13.40 -7.88
CA GLU A 33 -2.71 13.45 -7.75
C GLU A 33 -3.11 12.57 -6.55
N VAL A 34 -3.90 13.10 -5.64
CA VAL A 34 -4.41 12.30 -4.53
C VAL A 34 -5.90 12.02 -4.74
N VAL A 35 -6.26 10.74 -4.70
CA VAL A 35 -7.64 10.27 -4.83
C VAL A 35 -8.06 9.63 -3.50
N THR A 36 -9.10 10.16 -2.89
CA THR A 36 -9.60 9.69 -1.59
C THR A 36 -10.97 9.03 -1.72
N PHE A 37 -11.21 7.98 -0.94
CA PHE A 37 -12.49 7.28 -0.87
C PHE A 37 -12.95 7.17 0.57
N LEU A 38 -14.16 7.65 0.83
CA LEU A 38 -14.77 7.70 2.14
C LEU A 38 -15.66 6.47 2.39
N ASP A 39 -15.49 5.86 3.56
CA ASP A 39 -16.39 4.83 4.13
C ASP A 39 -16.64 3.60 3.23
N LEU A 40 -15.69 3.23 2.37
CA LEU A 40 -15.79 1.96 1.64
C LEU A 40 -15.62 0.76 2.59
N PRO A 41 -16.27 -0.38 2.29
CA PRO A 41 -16.31 -1.53 3.23
C PRO A 41 -14.95 -2.12 3.54
N THR A 42 -14.01 -2.06 2.59
CA THR A 42 -12.66 -2.60 2.74
C THR A 42 -11.60 -1.66 2.16
N CYS A 43 -10.36 -1.81 2.62
CA CYS A 43 -9.21 -1.11 2.05
C CYS A 43 -9.04 -1.43 0.55
N ALA A 44 -9.19 -2.70 0.18
CA ALA A 44 -9.06 -3.16 -1.20
C ALA A 44 -10.10 -2.52 -2.15
N GLU A 45 -11.35 -2.33 -1.70
CA GLU A 45 -12.37 -1.64 -2.50
C GLU A 45 -11.99 -0.17 -2.73
N GLY A 46 -11.41 0.50 -1.73
CA GLY A 46 -10.85 1.85 -1.87
C GLY A 46 -9.69 1.88 -2.86
N TRP A 47 -8.76 0.95 -2.78
CA TRP A 47 -7.64 0.85 -3.71
C TRP A 47 -8.09 0.58 -5.14
N ASN A 48 -9.01 -0.38 -5.33
CA ASN A 48 -9.55 -0.69 -6.66
C ASN A 48 -10.29 0.49 -7.29
N ALA A 49 -11.11 1.19 -6.49
CA ALA A 49 -11.86 2.37 -6.95
C ALA A 49 -10.90 3.52 -7.32
N GLY A 50 -9.83 3.72 -6.53
CA GLY A 50 -8.82 4.72 -6.82
C GLY A 50 -8.00 4.39 -8.07
N ALA A 51 -7.57 3.16 -8.20
CA ALA A 51 -6.84 2.71 -9.37
C ALA A 51 -7.67 2.81 -10.67
N ALA A 52 -8.99 2.67 -10.58
CA ALA A 52 -9.90 2.84 -11.73
C ALA A 52 -10.04 4.31 -12.17
N GLN A 53 -9.72 5.28 -11.31
CA GLN A 53 -9.74 6.71 -11.61
C GLN A 53 -8.35 7.29 -11.86
N ALA A 54 -7.29 6.52 -11.55
CA ALA A 54 -5.90 6.95 -11.68
C ALA A 54 -5.54 7.25 -13.14
N ASP A 55 -4.89 8.38 -13.37
CA ASP A 55 -4.35 8.78 -14.67
C ASP A 55 -2.84 9.04 -14.62
N GLY A 56 -2.18 8.72 -13.50
CA GLY A 56 -0.74 8.82 -13.33
C GLY A 56 0.04 7.71 -14.04
N ASP A 57 1.36 7.93 -14.22
CA ASP A 57 2.29 6.91 -14.70
C ASP A 57 2.50 5.80 -13.66
N TYR A 58 2.43 6.20 -12.39
CA TYR A 58 2.59 5.35 -11.21
C TYR A 58 1.38 5.41 -10.29
N LEU A 59 1.17 4.32 -9.57
CA LEU A 59 0.12 4.13 -8.58
C LEU A 59 0.75 3.85 -7.22
N HIS A 60 0.32 4.58 -6.20
CA HIS A 60 0.70 4.36 -4.81
C HIS A 60 -0.53 4.14 -3.94
N PHE A 61 -0.59 3.01 -3.27
CA PHE A 61 -1.62 2.72 -2.28
C PHE A 61 -1.14 3.10 -0.88
N SER A 62 -1.87 3.96 -0.21
CA SER A 62 -1.52 4.49 1.10
C SER A 62 -2.69 4.39 2.08
N ALA A 63 -2.53 5.02 3.25
CA ALA A 63 -3.53 5.17 4.29
C ALA A 63 -3.54 6.61 4.81
N ASP A 64 -4.65 7.04 5.41
CA ASP A 64 -4.89 8.40 5.87
C ASP A 64 -4.13 8.78 7.18
N ASP A 65 -3.39 7.84 7.77
CA ASP A 65 -2.54 8.03 8.95
C ASP A 65 -1.03 7.88 8.67
N LEU A 66 -0.66 7.92 7.39
CA LEU A 66 0.73 7.87 6.95
C LEU A 66 1.20 9.23 6.43
N GLU A 67 2.34 9.69 6.90
CA GLU A 67 3.03 10.86 6.37
C GLU A 67 4.30 10.43 5.64
N PRO A 68 4.45 10.69 4.33
CA PRO A 68 5.70 10.44 3.62
C PRO A 68 6.81 11.33 4.13
N HIS A 69 8.05 10.88 4.06
CA HIS A 69 9.24 11.71 4.24
C HIS A 69 9.66 12.36 2.91
N GLU A 70 10.51 13.38 2.95
CA GLU A 70 10.98 14.07 1.74
C GLU A 70 11.63 13.12 0.74
N GLY A 71 11.28 13.23 -0.54
CA GLY A 71 11.85 12.43 -1.63
C GLY A 71 11.41 10.97 -1.67
N TRP A 72 10.37 10.61 -0.92
CA TRP A 72 9.80 9.27 -0.89
C TRP A 72 9.48 8.73 -2.29
N ASP A 73 8.94 9.58 -3.13
CA ASP A 73 8.50 9.29 -4.49
C ASP A 73 9.69 9.04 -5.44
N ALA A 74 10.75 9.85 -5.34
CA ALA A 74 11.97 9.63 -6.11
C ALA A 74 12.65 8.29 -5.74
N ALA A 75 12.65 7.95 -4.44
CA ALA A 75 13.18 6.67 -3.98
C ALA A 75 12.35 5.48 -4.50
N ALA A 76 11.01 5.61 -4.49
CA ALA A 76 10.11 4.58 -5.00
C ALA A 76 10.23 4.40 -6.52
N ILE A 77 10.26 5.48 -7.29
CA ILE A 77 10.45 5.45 -8.75
C ILE A 77 11.76 4.77 -9.11
N GLY A 78 12.87 5.16 -8.44
CA GLY A 78 14.17 4.54 -8.71
C GLY A 78 14.21 3.03 -8.47
N ALA A 79 13.41 2.50 -7.53
CA ALA A 79 13.26 1.05 -7.37
C ALA A 79 12.44 0.43 -8.50
N VAL A 80 11.32 1.04 -8.85
CA VAL A 80 10.42 0.55 -9.91
C VAL A 80 11.11 0.54 -11.28
N GLU A 81 11.95 1.52 -11.58
CA GLU A 81 12.75 1.56 -12.82
C GLU A 81 13.75 0.40 -12.92
N LEU A 82 14.13 -0.21 -11.80
CA LEU A 82 14.94 -1.42 -11.75
C LEU A 82 14.11 -2.72 -11.75
N GLY A 83 12.79 -2.63 -11.91
CA GLY A 83 11.90 -3.79 -12.00
C GLY A 83 11.60 -4.43 -10.64
N VAL A 84 11.65 -3.68 -9.55
CA VAL A 84 11.34 -4.18 -8.20
C VAL A 84 10.25 -3.35 -7.53
N LEU A 85 9.45 -3.99 -6.67
CA LEU A 85 8.45 -3.33 -5.85
C LEU A 85 9.11 -2.81 -4.56
N PRO A 86 9.07 -1.49 -4.27
CA PRO A 86 9.65 -0.97 -3.04
C PRO A 86 8.82 -1.34 -1.81
N ALA A 87 9.46 -1.85 -0.77
CA ALA A 87 8.90 -1.94 0.57
C ALA A 87 9.38 -0.74 1.40
N PRO A 88 8.47 -0.05 2.12
CA PRO A 88 8.81 1.16 2.85
C PRO A 88 9.57 0.87 4.13
N ARG A 89 10.21 1.90 4.65
CA ARG A 89 10.58 2.01 6.06
C ARG A 89 9.54 2.89 6.76
N ILE A 90 8.90 2.35 7.80
CA ILE A 90 7.85 3.04 8.54
C ILE A 90 8.28 3.20 10.01
N VAL A 91 8.17 4.40 10.53
CA VAL A 91 8.43 4.72 11.93
C VAL A 91 7.17 5.31 12.58
N ASN A 92 7.08 5.26 13.90
CA ASN A 92 6.07 6.01 14.63
C ASN A 92 6.50 7.48 14.85
N PRO A 93 5.63 8.38 15.36
CA PRO A 93 5.99 9.79 15.58
C PRO A 93 7.14 10.01 16.57
N ALA A 94 7.50 9.03 17.38
CA ALA A 94 8.68 9.06 18.24
C ALA A 94 9.96 8.57 17.55
N GLY A 95 9.90 8.27 16.25
CA GLY A 95 11.02 7.77 15.46
C GLY A 95 11.36 6.30 15.67
N LYS A 96 10.53 5.57 16.45
CA LYS A 96 10.73 4.13 16.66
C LYS A 96 10.26 3.36 15.43
N LEU A 97 11.10 2.43 14.96
CA LEU A 97 10.79 1.56 13.84
C LEU A 97 9.54 0.74 14.11
N ASP A 98 8.62 0.75 13.14
CA ASP A 98 7.43 -0.07 13.09
C ASP A 98 7.56 -1.17 12.03
N TYR A 99 7.97 -0.79 10.81
CA TYR A 99 8.10 -1.70 9.68
C TYR A 99 9.29 -1.32 8.80
N CYS A 100 10.05 -2.32 8.35
CA CYS A 100 11.11 -2.17 7.34
C CYS A 100 11.24 -3.47 6.52
N GLY A 101 10.18 -3.83 5.75
CA GLY A 101 10.06 -5.15 5.12
C GLY A 101 9.63 -6.26 6.08
N GLU A 102 9.85 -6.05 7.39
CA GLU A 102 9.41 -6.89 8.51
C GLU A 102 9.09 -6.01 9.72
N HIS A 103 8.08 -6.36 10.51
CA HIS A 103 7.71 -5.58 11.69
C HIS A 103 8.80 -5.58 12.76
N GLY A 104 9.18 -4.37 13.19
CA GLY A 104 10.13 -4.14 14.27
C GLY A 104 11.58 -4.53 13.97
N THR A 105 11.89 -4.97 12.77
CA THR A 105 13.23 -5.36 12.33
C THR A 105 13.77 -4.35 11.31
N GLU A 106 14.93 -3.77 11.57
CA GLU A 106 15.63 -2.89 10.61
C GLU A 106 16.39 -3.77 9.61
N LEU A 107 15.90 -3.84 8.38
CA LEU A 107 16.58 -4.55 7.29
C LEU A 107 17.44 -3.58 6.46
N PRO A 108 18.52 -4.05 5.83
CA PRO A 108 19.33 -3.22 4.96
C PRO A 108 18.56 -2.80 3.69
N ASP A 109 18.99 -1.69 3.08
CA ASP A 109 18.50 -1.28 1.76
C ASP A 109 18.70 -2.40 0.74
N TRP A 110 17.72 -2.57 -0.16
CA TRP A 110 17.66 -3.65 -1.15
C TRP A 110 17.53 -5.08 -0.58
N ALA A 111 17.29 -5.25 0.73
CA ALA A 111 16.98 -6.56 1.27
C ALA A 111 15.70 -7.11 0.64
N PRO A 112 15.70 -8.37 0.13
CA PRO A 112 14.49 -8.98 -0.40
C PRO A 112 13.51 -9.25 0.75
N VAL A 113 12.23 -8.94 0.52
CA VAL A 113 11.15 -9.14 1.48
C VAL A 113 9.91 -9.71 0.80
N GLN A 114 8.97 -10.19 1.58
CA GLN A 114 7.78 -10.83 1.03
C GLN A 114 6.68 -9.83 0.63
N MET A 115 6.67 -8.62 1.22
CA MET A 115 5.54 -7.73 1.14
C MET A 115 5.95 -6.26 1.21
N SER A 116 5.22 -5.40 0.50
CA SER A 116 5.17 -3.96 0.69
C SER A 116 3.81 -3.59 1.28
N VAL A 117 3.78 -3.02 2.48
CA VAL A 117 2.52 -2.68 3.19
C VAL A 117 1.77 -1.50 2.57
N ILE A 118 2.46 -0.68 1.79
CA ILE A 118 1.91 0.44 1.00
C ILE A 118 2.49 0.38 -0.42
N PRO A 119 1.97 -0.51 -1.28
CA PRO A 119 2.57 -0.77 -2.58
C PRO A 119 2.66 0.46 -3.47
N PHE A 120 3.82 0.62 -4.11
CA PHE A 120 4.07 1.61 -5.16
C PHE A 120 4.50 0.88 -6.44
N MET A 121 3.88 1.18 -7.57
CA MET A 121 4.12 0.43 -8.82
C MET A 121 3.77 1.25 -10.06
N PRO A 122 4.27 0.90 -11.25
CA PRO A 122 3.79 1.49 -12.50
C PRO A 122 2.36 1.01 -12.81
N MET A 123 1.56 1.87 -13.45
CA MET A 123 0.21 1.52 -13.88
C MET A 123 0.17 0.28 -14.78
N SER A 124 1.21 0.05 -15.57
CA SER A 124 1.34 -1.15 -16.41
C SER A 124 1.43 -2.45 -15.59
N LEU A 125 2.05 -2.43 -14.41
CA LEU A 125 2.05 -3.58 -13.50
C LEU A 125 0.66 -3.76 -12.88
N TRP A 126 0.03 -2.67 -12.41
CA TRP A 126 -1.33 -2.76 -11.88
C TRP A 126 -2.32 -3.36 -12.87
N ALA A 127 -2.25 -2.99 -14.14
CA ALA A 127 -3.09 -3.56 -15.19
C ALA A 127 -2.94 -5.09 -15.35
N GLN A 128 -1.81 -5.66 -14.91
CA GLN A 128 -1.56 -7.11 -14.94
C GLN A 128 -2.01 -7.82 -13.66
N ILE A 129 -1.88 -7.16 -12.50
CA ILE A 129 -2.05 -7.82 -11.20
C ILE A 129 -3.34 -7.48 -10.45
N GLY A 130 -3.99 -6.38 -10.77
CA GLY A 130 -5.26 -5.97 -10.19
C GLY A 130 -6.46 -6.72 -10.80
N PRO A 131 -7.66 -6.54 -10.24
CA PRO A 131 -7.95 -5.89 -8.96
C PRO A 131 -7.63 -6.77 -7.74
N VAL A 132 -7.61 -6.17 -6.54
CA VAL A 132 -7.50 -6.89 -5.27
C VAL A 132 -8.87 -7.43 -4.87
N PRO A 133 -8.98 -8.66 -4.33
CA PRO A 133 -10.23 -9.16 -3.75
C PRO A 133 -10.76 -8.22 -2.64
N PRO A 134 -12.09 -8.20 -2.36
CA PRO A 134 -12.68 -7.31 -1.37
C PRO A 134 -12.31 -7.72 0.07
N ILE A 135 -11.06 -7.49 0.46
CA ILE A 135 -10.47 -7.78 1.77
C ILE A 135 -9.93 -6.48 2.38
N HIS A 136 -9.96 -6.38 3.71
CA HIS A 136 -9.40 -5.22 4.44
C HIS A 136 -7.94 -5.49 4.81
N TYR A 137 -7.68 -6.60 5.50
CA TYR A 137 -6.34 -7.09 5.78
C TYR A 137 -5.85 -8.00 4.66
N PHE A 138 -4.56 -8.14 4.48
CA PHE A 138 -3.90 -8.93 3.42
C PHE A 138 -4.06 -8.37 1.98
N SER A 139 -4.61 -7.17 1.79
CA SER A 139 -4.65 -6.52 0.48
C SER A 139 -3.25 -6.24 -0.06
N ASP A 140 -2.36 -5.76 0.78
CA ASP A 140 -0.93 -5.55 0.56
C ASP A 140 -0.16 -6.87 0.27
N ASN A 141 -0.46 -7.92 1.03
CA ASN A 141 0.06 -9.26 0.76
C ASN A 141 -0.35 -9.77 -0.62
N TYR A 142 -1.62 -9.55 -1.00
CA TYR A 142 -2.13 -9.98 -2.30
C TYR A 142 -1.43 -9.25 -3.44
N VAL A 143 -1.30 -7.93 -3.36
CA VAL A 143 -0.59 -7.12 -4.36
C VAL A 143 0.86 -7.58 -4.49
N SER A 144 1.57 -7.74 -3.39
CA SER A 144 2.98 -8.16 -3.38
C SER A 144 3.16 -9.57 -3.95
N TRP A 145 2.26 -10.49 -3.60
CA TRP A 145 2.27 -11.86 -4.14
C TRP A 145 2.01 -11.87 -5.66
N ARG A 146 1.04 -11.07 -6.15
CA ARG A 146 0.75 -10.94 -7.58
C ARG A 146 1.93 -10.32 -8.33
N ALA A 147 2.53 -9.28 -7.77
CA ALA A 147 3.71 -8.64 -8.34
C ALA A 147 4.89 -9.62 -8.47
N ALA A 148 5.16 -10.40 -7.42
CA ALA A 148 6.20 -11.43 -7.46
C ALA A 148 5.94 -12.48 -8.55
N LYS A 149 4.68 -12.90 -8.76
CA LYS A 149 4.31 -13.80 -9.87
C LYS A 149 4.49 -13.17 -11.25
N ALA A 150 4.36 -11.85 -11.35
CA ALA A 150 4.63 -11.09 -12.56
C ALA A 150 6.12 -10.77 -12.76
N GLY A 151 7.02 -11.29 -11.92
CA GLY A 151 8.45 -11.08 -12.02
C GLY A 151 8.98 -9.83 -11.31
N TRP A 152 8.15 -9.20 -10.45
CA TRP A 152 8.51 -8.02 -9.66
C TRP A 152 8.78 -8.40 -8.20
N PRO A 153 10.04 -8.70 -7.83
CA PRO A 153 10.37 -8.99 -6.43
C PRO A 153 10.20 -7.74 -5.57
N THR A 154 9.86 -7.94 -4.30
CA THR A 154 9.76 -6.86 -3.32
C THR A 154 11.07 -6.71 -2.56
N VAL A 155 11.57 -5.48 -2.42
CA VAL A 155 12.80 -5.16 -1.70
C VAL A 155 12.60 -3.95 -0.78
N VAL A 156 13.30 -3.92 0.35
CA VAL A 156 13.36 -2.72 1.20
C VAL A 156 13.98 -1.58 0.40
N ARG A 157 13.38 -0.40 0.46
CA ARG A 157 13.93 0.78 -0.21
C ARG A 157 14.05 1.95 0.78
N ARG A 158 15.27 2.25 1.20
CA ARG A 158 15.57 3.44 2.02
C ARG A 158 15.31 4.70 1.21
N GLY A 159 14.75 5.72 1.88
CA GLY A 159 14.20 6.89 1.23
C GLY A 159 12.72 6.73 0.82
N PHE A 160 12.20 5.52 0.66
CA PHE A 160 10.75 5.26 0.63
C PHE A 160 10.28 5.11 2.07
N GLU A 161 10.16 6.23 2.78
CA GLU A 161 9.97 6.29 4.24
C GLU A 161 8.72 7.06 4.65
N PHE A 162 8.10 6.62 5.76
CA PHE A 162 6.84 7.18 6.27
C PHE A 162 6.80 7.21 7.79
N THR A 163 6.05 8.17 8.33
CA THR A 163 5.63 8.18 9.73
C THR A 163 4.19 7.68 9.84
N HIS A 164 3.95 6.68 10.68
CA HIS A 164 2.63 6.09 10.91
C HIS A 164 2.05 6.57 12.24
N HIS A 165 0.94 7.28 12.18
CA HIS A 165 0.31 7.92 13.35
C HIS A 165 -0.63 6.99 14.13
N TRP A 166 -0.81 5.74 13.69
CA TRP A 166 -1.63 4.75 14.37
C TRP A 166 -3.03 5.26 14.73
N ALA A 167 -3.71 5.89 13.80
CA ALA A 167 -5.09 6.27 14.01
C ALA A 167 -5.91 5.01 14.33
N GLN A 168 -6.67 5.07 15.44
CA GLN A 168 -7.44 3.93 15.91
C GLN A 168 -8.41 3.47 14.81
N PRO A 169 -8.34 2.21 14.36
CA PRO A 169 -9.28 1.73 13.36
C PRO A 169 -10.69 1.90 13.92
N ARG A 170 -11.59 2.57 13.19
CA ARG A 170 -13.00 2.53 13.54
C ARG A 170 -13.41 1.08 13.58
N ARG A 171 -14.00 0.66 14.69
CA ARG A 171 -14.63 -0.65 14.80
C ARG A 171 -15.74 -0.70 13.76
N GLY A 172 -15.45 -1.28 12.60
CA GLY A 172 -16.42 -1.50 11.54
C GLY A 172 -17.60 -2.28 12.13
N ALA A 173 -18.81 -1.91 11.75
CA ALA A 173 -20.02 -2.52 12.25
C ALA A 173 -19.93 -4.06 12.12
N GLY A 174 -19.95 -4.76 13.23
CA GLY A 174 -20.27 -6.17 13.32
C GLY A 174 -19.15 -7.19 13.48
N MET A 175 -17.86 -6.86 13.28
CA MET A 175 -16.76 -7.84 13.47
C MET A 175 -15.69 -7.30 14.41
N THR A 176 -15.15 -8.17 15.30
CA THR A 176 -13.92 -7.86 16.03
C THR A 176 -12.72 -7.87 15.09
N TYR A 177 -11.57 -7.32 15.55
CA TYR A 177 -10.31 -7.38 14.81
C TYR A 177 -9.94 -8.82 14.42
N GLU A 178 -10.02 -9.75 15.36
CA GLU A 178 -9.68 -11.17 15.17
C GLU A 178 -10.62 -11.85 14.16
N GLN A 179 -11.92 -11.55 14.22
CA GLN A 179 -12.90 -12.07 13.27
C GLN A 179 -12.64 -11.57 11.86
N ARG A 180 -12.32 -10.27 11.69
CA ARG A 180 -11.96 -9.68 10.41
C ARG A 180 -10.67 -10.28 9.87
N MET A 181 -9.64 -10.38 10.70
CA MET A 181 -8.37 -11.02 10.32
C MET A 181 -8.55 -12.45 9.85
N ALA A 182 -9.35 -13.25 10.56
CA ALA A 182 -9.61 -14.64 10.18
C ALA A 182 -10.39 -14.75 8.86
N HIS A 183 -11.42 -13.91 8.68
CA HIS A 183 -12.21 -13.83 7.46
C HIS A 183 -11.34 -13.46 6.26
N ASP A 184 -10.59 -12.37 6.35
CA ASP A 184 -9.78 -11.84 5.24
C ASP A 184 -8.62 -12.77 4.88
N LYS A 185 -8.02 -13.42 5.90
CA LYS A 185 -7.02 -14.48 5.68
C LYS A 185 -7.57 -15.66 4.87
N ALA A 186 -8.79 -16.10 5.19
CA ALA A 186 -9.44 -17.17 4.45
C ALA A 186 -9.73 -16.77 3.00
N ALA A 187 -10.22 -15.54 2.78
CA ALA A 187 -10.49 -14.98 1.46
C ALA A 187 -9.21 -14.82 0.62
N PHE A 188 -8.13 -14.32 1.24
CA PHE A 188 -6.81 -14.22 0.61
C PHE A 188 -6.30 -15.58 0.11
N PHE A 189 -6.32 -16.62 0.95
CA PHE A 189 -5.90 -17.96 0.53
C PHE A 189 -6.85 -18.60 -0.49
N ALA A 190 -8.13 -18.28 -0.48
CA ALA A 190 -9.07 -18.73 -1.50
C ALA A 190 -8.74 -18.12 -2.87
N ALA A 191 -8.45 -16.82 -2.92
CA ALA A 191 -8.03 -16.13 -4.13
C ALA A 191 -6.70 -16.69 -4.68
N MET A 192 -5.72 -16.96 -3.80
CA MET A 192 -4.46 -17.59 -4.21
C MET A 192 -4.66 -18.98 -4.82
N ARG A 193 -5.58 -19.78 -4.30
CA ARG A 193 -5.90 -21.14 -4.84
C ARG A 193 -6.63 -21.07 -6.17
N GLY A 194 -7.58 -20.14 -6.34
CA GLY A 194 -8.29 -19.92 -7.59
C GLY A 194 -7.34 -19.59 -8.73
N GLU A 195 -6.38 -18.68 -8.50
CA GLU A 195 -5.38 -18.32 -9.50
C GLU A 195 -4.42 -19.47 -9.86
N ARG A 196 -4.13 -20.37 -8.91
CA ARG A 196 -3.33 -21.58 -9.19
C ARG A 196 -4.06 -22.58 -10.07
N ALA A 197 -5.40 -22.64 -10.01
CA ALA A 197 -6.20 -23.51 -10.83
C ALA A 197 -6.33 -23.01 -12.28
N GLU A 198 -6.19 -21.71 -12.51
CA GLU A 198 -6.30 -21.08 -13.83
C GLU A 198 -4.96 -20.96 -14.59
N ALA A 199 -3.82 -21.30 -13.97
CA ALA A 199 -2.55 -21.34 -14.68
C ALA A 199 -2.57 -22.47 -15.71
N PRO A 200 -2.44 -22.21 -17.03
CA PRO A 200 -2.45 -23.26 -18.04
C PRO A 200 -1.27 -24.20 -17.84
N SER A 201 -1.58 -25.46 -17.94
CA SER A 201 -0.64 -26.60 -18.00
C SER A 201 0.30 -26.52 -19.20
#